data_6a05a3990041d3e82c1379dd7abf85aa
#
_entry.id   6a05a3990041d3e82c1379dd7abf85aa
#
_cell.length_a   1.000
_cell.length_b   1.000
_cell.length_c   1.000
_cell.angle_alpha   90.00
_cell.angle_beta   90.00
_cell.angle_gamma   90.00
#
_symmetry.space_group_name_H-M   'P 1'
#
loop_
_entity.id
_entity.type
_entity.pdbx_description
1 polymer ?
#
loop_
_entity_poly.entity_id
_entity_poly.type
_entity_poly.pdbx_seq_one_letter_code
_entity_poly.pdbx_strand_id
1 'polypeptide(L)'
;MKNLPQKVRSKKLSSRVDLTAMVSVSFLLIIFFMVATELRKPNVVDLSLPEKYNDEAYRHVITCGNVDVNRIITVLLDDNNKIITYSGLFFSPIKEPTKVGYDNDGIRKILLERSNLIREYSAAIGRPKYGPIVIIKPSKKSNFKNLVDILDEMAIGKIDTYAIVNDFTEEESKLLASN
;
A
#
# COMPACT_ATOMS: atom_id res chain seq x y z
N MET A 1 22.75 48.04 -80.95
CA MET A 1 21.40 47.69 -80.43
C MET A 1 21.55 46.99 -79.11
N LYS A 2 20.94 47.53 -78.06
CA LYS A 2 21.16 47.10 -76.69
C LYS A 2 20.28 45.89 -76.38
N ASN A 3 20.89 44.74 -76.05
CA ASN A 3 20.17 43.62 -75.51
C ASN A 3 19.85 43.93 -74.04
N LEU A 4 18.60 44.20 -73.74
CA LEU A 4 18.09 44.35 -72.40
C LEU A 4 17.97 42.97 -71.75
N PRO A 5 18.45 42.77 -70.52
CA PRO A 5 18.32 41.50 -69.83
C PRO A 5 16.85 41.17 -69.55
N GLN A 6 16.45 39.94 -69.84
CA GLN A 6 15.12 39.43 -69.52
C GLN A 6 14.87 39.45 -67.99
N LYS A 7 13.82 40.16 -67.65
CA LYS A 7 13.36 40.26 -66.26
C LYS A 7 12.98 38.86 -65.73
N VAL A 8 13.81 38.26 -64.91
CA VAL A 8 13.51 36.96 -64.28
C VAL A 8 12.30 37.17 -63.39
N ARG A 9 11.15 36.64 -63.78
CA ARG A 9 9.96 36.59 -62.95
C ARG A 9 10.17 35.57 -61.90
N SER A 10 10.36 35.98 -60.65
CA SER A 10 10.34 35.10 -59.52
C SER A 10 8.96 34.42 -59.42
N LYS A 11 8.95 33.09 -59.51
CA LYS A 11 7.73 32.29 -59.39
C LYS A 11 7.23 32.49 -57.96
N LYS A 12 6.03 33.10 -57.78
CA LYS A 12 5.40 33.18 -56.46
C LYS A 12 5.18 31.75 -55.96
N LEU A 13 5.92 31.34 -54.94
CA LEU A 13 5.65 30.11 -54.22
C LEU A 13 4.27 30.25 -53.58
N SER A 14 3.40 29.31 -53.87
CA SER A 14 2.10 29.20 -53.22
C SER A 14 2.35 29.02 -51.71
N SER A 15 1.89 29.95 -50.89
CA SER A 15 1.97 29.86 -49.43
C SER A 15 0.86 28.97 -48.82
N ARG A 16 0.41 27.97 -49.58
CA ARG A 16 -0.48 26.95 -49.02
C ARG A 16 0.37 26.04 -48.13
N VAL A 17 0.35 26.32 -46.85
CA VAL A 17 0.94 25.45 -45.83
C VAL A 17 0.06 24.21 -45.74
N ASP A 18 0.65 23.04 -45.96
CA ASP A 18 -0.06 21.78 -45.76
C ASP A 18 -0.20 21.52 -44.25
N LEU A 19 -1.41 21.73 -43.74
CA LEU A 19 -1.73 21.56 -42.31
C LEU A 19 -1.87 20.10 -41.91
N THR A 20 -1.90 19.17 -42.85
CA THR A 20 -2.11 17.74 -42.60
C THR A 20 -1.00 17.19 -41.67
N ALA A 21 0.24 17.56 -41.94
CA ALA A 21 1.37 17.12 -41.08
C ALA A 21 1.27 17.68 -39.67
N MET A 22 0.86 18.94 -39.52
CA MET A 22 0.67 19.55 -38.18
C MET A 22 -0.44 18.86 -37.39
N VAL A 23 -1.57 18.55 -38.02
CA VAL A 23 -2.70 17.86 -37.39
C VAL A 23 -2.27 16.45 -36.95
N SER A 24 -1.54 15.70 -37.78
CA SER A 24 -1.06 14.37 -37.48
C SER A 24 -0.12 14.35 -36.25
N VAL A 25 0.81 15.31 -36.20
CA VAL A 25 1.74 15.42 -35.04
C VAL A 25 0.97 15.81 -33.78
N SER A 26 0.03 16.74 -33.86
CA SER A 26 -0.80 17.15 -32.72
C SER A 26 -1.64 15.98 -32.18
N PHE A 27 -2.22 15.18 -33.10
CA PHE A 27 -2.99 14.00 -32.71
C PHE A 27 -2.12 12.94 -31.98
N LEU A 28 -0.92 12.66 -32.49
CA LEU A 28 0.01 11.75 -31.85
C LEU A 28 0.43 12.26 -30.48
N LEU A 29 0.67 13.56 -30.31
CA LEU A 29 0.99 14.14 -29.00
C LEU A 29 -0.17 13.99 -28.00
N ILE A 30 -1.40 14.24 -28.42
CA ILE A 30 -2.58 14.08 -27.57
C ILE A 30 -2.71 12.63 -27.11
N ILE A 31 -2.61 11.67 -28.02
CA ILE A 31 -2.67 10.24 -27.65
C ILE A 31 -1.52 9.87 -26.72
N PHE A 32 -0.30 10.34 -27.01
CA PHE A 32 0.85 10.08 -26.16
C PHE A 32 0.64 10.59 -24.72
N PHE A 33 0.17 11.83 -24.55
CA PHE A 33 -0.10 12.34 -23.21
C PHE A 33 -1.25 11.62 -22.52
N MET A 34 -2.29 11.24 -23.26
CA MET A 34 -3.40 10.47 -22.70
C MET A 34 -2.93 9.11 -22.17
N VAL A 35 -2.12 8.38 -22.93
CA VAL A 35 -1.54 7.10 -22.50
C VAL A 35 -0.54 7.29 -21.37
N ALA A 36 0.32 8.31 -21.46
CA ALA A 36 1.31 8.59 -20.42
C ALA A 36 0.69 8.94 -19.07
N THR A 37 -0.46 9.64 -19.05
CA THR A 37 -1.19 9.93 -17.81
C THR A 37 -1.83 8.68 -17.21
N GLU A 38 -2.32 7.76 -18.04
CA GLU A 38 -2.88 6.49 -17.57
C GLU A 38 -1.80 5.60 -16.92
N LEU A 39 -0.59 5.58 -17.49
CA LEU A 39 0.55 4.84 -16.93
C LEU A 39 1.10 5.45 -15.64
N ARG A 40 0.79 6.71 -15.32
CA ARG A 40 1.21 7.40 -14.10
C ARG A 40 0.24 7.25 -12.94
N LYS A 41 -0.76 6.40 -13.06
CA LYS A 41 -1.66 6.16 -11.91
C LYS A 41 -0.81 5.68 -10.74
N PRO A 42 -0.79 6.42 -9.61
CA PRO A 42 -0.10 5.95 -8.43
C PRO A 42 -0.79 4.66 -7.97
N ASN A 43 -0.01 3.64 -7.69
CA ASN A 43 -0.52 2.47 -7.01
C ASN A 43 -0.88 2.90 -5.58
N VAL A 44 -2.15 3.19 -5.37
CA VAL A 44 -2.69 3.54 -4.05
C VAL A 44 -3.11 2.25 -3.39
N VAL A 45 -2.64 2.05 -2.18
CA VAL A 45 -3.12 0.97 -1.31
C VAL A 45 -4.22 1.57 -0.45
N ASP A 46 -5.42 1.03 -0.55
CA ASP A 46 -6.53 1.44 0.31
C ASP A 46 -6.27 0.97 1.73
N LEU A 47 -6.07 1.93 2.63
CA LEU A 47 -5.86 1.68 4.04
C LEU A 47 -7.20 1.81 4.77
N SER A 48 -7.81 0.68 5.11
CA SER A 48 -9.01 0.67 5.94
C SER A 48 -8.64 0.93 7.40
N LEU A 49 -8.92 2.12 7.87
CA LEU A 49 -8.82 2.41 9.31
C LEU A 49 -9.95 1.70 10.06
N PRO A 50 -9.69 1.18 11.28
CA PRO A 50 -10.74 0.59 12.10
C PRO A 50 -11.86 1.60 12.33
N GLU A 51 -13.11 1.15 12.18
CA GLU A 51 -14.27 1.99 12.47
C GLU A 51 -14.21 2.50 13.91
N LYS A 52 -14.39 3.81 14.09
CA LYS A 52 -14.57 4.38 15.42
C LYS A 52 -15.89 3.86 15.99
N TYR A 53 -15.84 3.32 17.19
CA TYR A 53 -17.03 2.92 17.93
C TYR A 53 -17.96 4.13 18.11
N ASN A 54 -19.09 4.12 17.43
CA ASN A 54 -20.19 5.07 17.63
C ASN A 54 -21.26 4.47 18.54
N ASP A 55 -20.87 3.66 19.52
CA ASP A 55 -21.82 3.16 20.52
C ASP A 55 -22.18 4.31 21.47
N GLU A 56 -23.40 4.82 21.34
CA GLU A 56 -23.93 5.90 22.19
C GLU A 56 -23.90 5.55 23.70
N ALA A 57 -23.84 4.28 24.04
CA ALA A 57 -23.74 3.79 25.42
C ALA A 57 -22.41 4.14 26.11
N TYR A 58 -21.36 4.46 25.36
CA TYR A 58 -20.02 4.77 25.91
C TYR A 58 -19.64 6.24 25.81
N ARG A 59 -20.58 7.13 25.63
CA ARG A 59 -20.37 8.60 25.44
C ARG A 59 -19.69 9.30 26.62
N HIS A 60 -19.54 8.64 27.77
CA HIS A 60 -18.95 9.24 28.98
C HIS A 60 -17.56 8.74 29.34
N VAL A 61 -17.00 7.81 28.58
CA VAL A 61 -15.60 7.39 28.78
C VAL A 61 -14.78 7.93 27.63
N ILE A 62 -13.99 8.97 27.91
CA ILE A 62 -12.92 9.42 26.99
C ILE A 62 -11.86 8.30 26.96
N THR A 63 -12.17 7.22 26.30
CA THR A 63 -11.23 6.17 25.96
C THR A 63 -10.75 6.47 24.55
N CYS A 64 -9.50 6.87 24.41
CA CYS A 64 -8.79 6.79 23.14
C CYS A 64 -9.01 5.38 22.60
N GLY A 65 -9.82 5.26 21.54
CA GLY A 65 -10.29 4.07 20.85
C GLY A 65 -9.89 2.76 21.53
N ASN A 66 -10.82 2.13 22.22
CA ASN A 66 -10.58 0.87 22.89
C ASN A 66 -10.45 -0.24 21.83
N VAL A 67 -9.26 -0.31 21.21
CA VAL A 67 -8.94 -1.41 20.30
C VAL A 67 -8.78 -2.66 21.15
N ASP A 68 -9.57 -3.67 20.85
CA ASP A 68 -9.47 -4.94 21.54
C ASP A 68 -8.12 -5.61 21.24
N VAL A 69 -7.30 -5.71 22.27
CA VAL A 69 -5.93 -6.25 22.21
C VAL A 69 -5.90 -7.68 21.62
N ASN A 70 -6.98 -8.46 21.87
CA ASN A 70 -7.09 -9.82 21.36
C ASN A 70 -7.15 -9.90 19.83
N ARG A 71 -7.46 -8.79 19.16
CA ARG A 71 -7.58 -8.68 17.71
C ARG A 71 -6.30 -8.18 17.04
N ILE A 72 -5.31 -7.74 17.82
CA ILE A 72 -4.09 -7.16 17.29
C ILE A 72 -3.10 -8.25 16.91
N ILE A 73 -2.58 -8.15 15.69
CA ILE A 73 -1.44 -8.92 15.19
C ILE A 73 -0.39 -7.91 14.74
N THR A 74 0.82 -7.99 15.28
CA THR A 74 1.92 -7.13 14.85
C THR A 74 2.90 -7.92 14.02
N VAL A 75 3.31 -7.33 12.88
CA VAL A 75 4.28 -7.90 11.95
C VAL A 75 5.44 -6.92 11.83
N LEU A 76 6.60 -7.32 12.30
CA LEU A 76 7.86 -6.56 12.20
C LEU A 76 8.63 -7.04 10.98
N LEU A 77 9.02 -6.12 10.10
CA LEU A 77 9.83 -6.39 8.91
C LEU A 77 11.23 -5.84 9.12
N ASP A 78 12.23 -6.67 8.88
CA ASP A 78 13.64 -6.28 9.02
C ASP A 78 14.44 -6.59 7.76
N ASP A 79 15.75 -6.45 7.83
CA ASP A 79 16.67 -6.80 6.75
C ASP A 79 16.64 -8.31 6.44
N ASN A 80 17.26 -8.71 5.32
CA ASN A 80 17.40 -10.11 4.92
C ASN A 80 16.09 -10.93 4.89
N ASN A 81 14.98 -10.30 4.53
CA ASN A 81 13.65 -10.95 4.48
C ASN A 81 13.21 -11.53 5.83
N LYS A 82 13.61 -10.91 6.92
CA LYS A 82 13.26 -11.35 8.25
C LYS A 82 11.91 -10.79 8.64
N ILE A 83 11.03 -11.67 9.10
CA ILE A 83 9.73 -11.32 9.65
C ILE A 83 9.65 -11.84 11.07
N ILE A 84 9.18 -11.00 11.99
CA ILE A 84 8.82 -11.41 13.33
C ILE A 84 7.37 -11.03 13.55
N THR A 85 6.55 -11.96 13.99
CA THR A 85 5.14 -11.72 14.28
C THR A 85 4.80 -12.09 15.71
N TYR A 86 3.93 -11.29 16.33
CA TYR A 86 3.37 -11.57 17.65
C TYR A 86 1.93 -11.07 17.69
N SER A 87 1.17 -11.47 18.70
CA SER A 87 -0.23 -11.07 18.87
C SER A 87 -0.46 -10.47 20.23
N GLY A 88 -1.29 -9.45 20.29
CA GLY A 88 -1.54 -8.70 21.52
C GLY A 88 -0.55 -7.57 21.73
N LEU A 89 -0.34 -7.17 22.98
CA LEU A 89 0.65 -6.16 23.36
C LEU A 89 2.01 -6.84 23.59
N PHE A 90 3.08 -6.13 23.25
CA PHE A 90 4.43 -6.69 23.34
C PHE A 90 4.82 -7.13 24.77
N PHE A 91 4.42 -6.36 25.79
CA PHE A 91 4.72 -6.66 27.21
C PHE A 91 3.79 -7.73 27.82
N SER A 92 2.68 -8.07 27.15
CA SER A 92 1.77 -9.15 27.51
C SER A 92 1.25 -9.82 26.26
N PRO A 93 2.10 -10.55 25.54
CA PRO A 93 1.73 -11.13 24.28
C PRO A 93 0.78 -12.33 24.48
N ILE A 94 -0.27 -12.39 23.66
CA ILE A 94 -1.15 -13.56 23.58
C ILE A 94 -0.42 -14.70 22.87
N LYS A 95 0.41 -14.36 21.90
CA LYS A 95 1.36 -15.27 21.24
C LYS A 95 2.72 -14.58 21.21
N GLU A 96 3.73 -15.28 21.70
CA GLU A 96 5.10 -14.77 21.76
C GLU A 96 5.66 -14.43 20.37
N PRO A 97 6.63 -13.50 20.31
CA PRO A 97 7.30 -13.15 19.08
C PRO A 97 7.97 -14.37 18.42
N THR A 98 7.57 -14.66 17.20
CA THR A 98 8.07 -15.82 16.46
C THR A 98 8.64 -15.33 15.13
N LYS A 99 9.81 -15.87 14.75
CA LYS A 99 10.38 -15.64 13.41
C LYS A 99 9.65 -16.47 12.39
N VAL A 100 9.35 -15.87 11.25
CA VAL A 100 8.56 -16.48 10.19
C VAL A 100 9.17 -16.16 8.82
N GLY A 101 9.02 -17.07 7.88
CA GLY A 101 9.38 -16.84 6.48
C GLY A 101 8.21 -16.28 5.66
N TYR A 102 8.52 -15.85 4.43
CA TYR A 102 7.52 -15.43 3.44
C TYR A 102 6.85 -16.62 2.73
N ASP A 103 7.13 -17.84 3.17
CA ASP A 103 6.58 -19.05 2.56
C ASP A 103 5.09 -19.23 2.88
N ASN A 104 4.42 -20.07 2.09
CA ASN A 104 3.01 -20.43 2.30
C ASN A 104 2.74 -21.03 3.68
N ASP A 105 3.70 -21.79 4.22
CA ASP A 105 3.64 -22.37 5.57
C ASP A 105 4.13 -21.39 6.65
N GLY A 106 4.68 -20.24 6.25
CA GLY A 106 5.19 -19.21 7.12
C GLY A 106 4.11 -18.21 7.55
N ILE A 107 4.27 -16.96 7.11
CA ILE A 107 3.42 -15.84 7.55
C ILE A 107 1.94 -16.05 7.15
N ARG A 108 1.67 -16.59 5.95
CA ARG A 108 0.31 -16.85 5.48
C ARG A 108 -0.47 -17.76 6.42
N LYS A 109 0.11 -18.87 6.80
CA LYS A 109 -0.51 -19.83 7.71
C LYS A 109 -0.82 -19.21 9.07
N ILE A 110 0.14 -18.46 9.62
CA ILE A 110 -0.04 -17.79 10.91
C ILE A 110 -1.16 -16.74 10.84
N LEU A 111 -1.19 -15.93 9.77
CA LEU A 111 -2.22 -14.92 9.59
C LEU A 111 -3.61 -15.55 9.45
N LEU A 112 -3.75 -16.63 8.69
CA LEU A 112 -5.02 -17.34 8.53
C LEU A 112 -5.48 -17.98 9.83
N GLU A 113 -4.61 -18.69 10.54
CA GLU A 113 -4.93 -19.28 11.84
C GLU A 113 -5.41 -18.22 12.84
N ARG A 114 -4.63 -17.13 12.96
CA ARG A 114 -4.99 -16.06 13.90
C ARG A 114 -6.26 -15.33 13.47
N SER A 115 -6.44 -15.10 12.17
CA SER A 115 -7.67 -14.50 11.66
C SER A 115 -8.90 -15.31 12.01
N ASN A 116 -8.84 -16.63 11.88
CA ASN A 116 -9.96 -17.51 12.21
C ASN A 116 -10.26 -17.48 13.73
N LEU A 117 -9.23 -17.59 14.57
CA LEU A 117 -9.40 -17.50 16.03
C LEU A 117 -10.00 -16.15 16.47
N ILE A 118 -9.55 -15.05 15.86
CA ILE A 118 -10.07 -13.72 16.16
C ILE A 118 -11.53 -13.57 15.70
N ARG A 119 -11.90 -14.15 14.57
CA ARG A 119 -13.29 -14.14 14.10
C ARG A 119 -14.20 -14.96 15.01
N GLU A 120 -13.76 -16.13 15.47
CA GLU A 120 -14.48 -16.95 16.44
C GLU A 120 -14.65 -16.20 17.77
N TYR A 121 -13.59 -15.60 18.27
CA TYR A 121 -13.62 -14.76 19.46
C TYR A 121 -14.59 -13.59 19.31
N SER A 122 -14.53 -12.87 18.19
CA SER A 122 -15.41 -11.73 17.92
C SER A 122 -16.88 -12.16 17.81
N ALA A 123 -17.15 -13.32 17.26
CA ALA A 123 -18.49 -13.90 17.21
C ALA A 123 -18.99 -14.25 18.61
N ALA A 124 -18.14 -14.83 19.47
CA ALA A 124 -18.49 -15.19 20.83
C ALA A 124 -18.86 -13.99 21.71
N ILE A 125 -18.23 -12.83 21.49
CA ILE A 125 -18.58 -11.57 22.18
C ILE A 125 -19.70 -10.78 21.52
N GLY A 126 -20.42 -11.38 20.55
CA GLY A 126 -21.56 -10.75 19.88
C GLY A 126 -21.20 -9.72 18.80
N ARG A 127 -19.95 -9.72 18.33
CA ARG A 127 -19.43 -8.76 17.34
C ARG A 127 -18.84 -9.46 16.10
N PRO A 128 -19.62 -10.22 15.34
CA PRO A 128 -19.11 -11.05 14.24
C PRO A 128 -18.47 -10.26 13.07
N LYS A 129 -18.75 -8.95 12.99
CA LYS A 129 -18.17 -8.08 11.95
C LYS A 129 -16.72 -7.67 12.22
N TYR A 130 -16.24 -7.84 13.47
CA TYR A 130 -14.89 -7.39 13.84
C TYR A 130 -13.85 -8.46 13.52
N GLY A 131 -13.07 -8.20 12.47
CA GLY A 131 -11.94 -9.02 12.05
C GLY A 131 -10.63 -8.70 12.79
N PRO A 132 -9.51 -9.32 12.38
CA PRO A 132 -8.19 -9.00 12.88
C PRO A 132 -7.76 -7.58 12.50
N ILE A 133 -6.88 -7.00 13.31
CA ILE A 133 -6.22 -5.73 13.06
C ILE A 133 -4.72 -6.04 12.96
N VAL A 134 -4.14 -5.79 11.78
CA VAL A 134 -2.72 -6.05 11.55
C VAL A 134 -1.93 -4.75 11.58
N ILE A 135 -0.90 -4.69 12.43
CA ILE A 135 0.03 -3.57 12.51
C ILE A 135 1.32 -4.00 11.84
N ILE A 136 1.66 -3.39 10.71
CA ILE A 136 2.88 -3.67 9.96
C ILE A 136 3.91 -2.61 10.32
N LYS A 137 5.06 -3.04 10.82
CA LYS A 137 6.16 -2.16 11.21
C LYS A 137 7.41 -2.46 10.38
N PRO A 138 7.62 -1.74 9.27
CA PRO A 138 8.85 -1.88 8.48
C PRO A 138 10.00 -1.15 9.17
N SER A 139 11.13 -1.85 9.38
CA SER A 139 12.35 -1.21 9.87
C SER A 139 12.99 -0.37 8.75
N LYS A 140 13.89 0.56 9.12
CA LYS A 140 14.65 1.36 8.15
C LYS A 140 15.55 0.52 7.25
N LYS A 141 15.83 -0.72 7.62
CA LYS A 141 16.66 -1.67 6.87
C LYS A 141 15.83 -2.62 6.03
N SER A 142 14.50 -2.65 6.22
CA SER A 142 13.62 -3.54 5.47
C SER A 142 13.53 -3.12 4.00
N ASN A 143 13.34 -4.10 3.12
CA ASN A 143 13.15 -3.86 1.72
C ASN A 143 11.69 -3.51 1.43
N PHE A 144 11.44 -2.56 0.52
CA PHE A 144 10.09 -2.23 0.06
C PHE A 144 9.34 -3.46 -0.51
N LYS A 145 10.05 -4.39 -1.16
CA LYS A 145 9.47 -5.65 -1.62
C LYS A 145 8.81 -6.41 -0.47
N ASN A 146 9.48 -6.49 0.68
CA ASN A 146 8.95 -7.19 1.85
C ASN A 146 7.63 -6.60 2.35
N LEU A 147 7.50 -5.27 2.27
CA LEU A 147 6.24 -4.60 2.59
C LEU A 147 5.13 -4.97 1.61
N VAL A 148 5.44 -4.97 0.30
CA VAL A 148 4.46 -5.36 -0.73
C VAL A 148 4.04 -6.81 -0.56
N ASP A 149 4.98 -7.73 -0.33
CA ASP A 149 4.69 -9.15 -0.11
C ASP A 149 3.74 -9.35 1.09
N ILE A 150 3.90 -8.58 2.18
CA ILE A 150 2.97 -8.65 3.32
C ILE A 150 1.60 -8.06 2.99
N LEU A 151 1.53 -6.99 2.21
CA LEU A 151 0.25 -6.42 1.77
C LEU A 151 -0.51 -7.40 0.86
N ASP A 152 0.19 -8.13 0.02
CA ASP A 152 -0.42 -9.21 -0.78
C ASP A 152 -0.96 -10.33 0.12
N GLU A 153 -0.24 -10.69 1.20
CA GLU A 153 -0.75 -11.66 2.18
C GLU A 153 -2.00 -11.16 2.92
N MET A 154 -2.12 -9.85 3.19
CA MET A 154 -3.35 -9.26 3.74
C MET A 154 -4.52 -9.44 2.76
N ALA A 155 -4.29 -9.16 1.47
CA ALA A 155 -5.31 -9.31 0.43
C ALA A 155 -5.74 -10.78 0.27
N ILE A 156 -4.80 -11.73 0.27
CA ILE A 156 -5.07 -13.17 0.19
C ILE A 156 -5.86 -13.64 1.42
N GLY A 157 -5.48 -13.18 2.61
CA GLY A 157 -6.13 -13.51 3.89
C GLY A 157 -7.47 -12.81 4.11
N LYS A 158 -7.89 -11.92 3.19
CA LYS A 158 -9.08 -11.05 3.34
C LYS A 158 -9.07 -10.31 4.67
N ILE A 159 -7.93 -9.70 4.98
CA ILE A 159 -7.73 -8.87 6.16
C ILE A 159 -7.83 -7.42 5.71
N ASP A 160 -8.97 -6.81 5.97
CA ASP A 160 -9.29 -5.45 5.48
C ASP A 160 -8.73 -4.35 6.39
N THR A 161 -8.46 -4.69 7.66
CA THR A 161 -8.01 -3.70 8.65
C THR A 161 -6.54 -3.89 8.98
N TYR A 162 -5.70 -2.99 8.46
CA TYR A 162 -4.28 -2.95 8.79
C TYR A 162 -3.76 -1.51 8.85
N ALA A 163 -2.65 -1.31 9.54
CA ALA A 163 -1.94 -0.04 9.63
C ALA A 163 -0.44 -0.24 9.43
N ILE A 164 0.20 0.70 8.73
CA ILE A 164 1.65 0.73 8.57
C ILE A 164 2.19 1.80 9.51
N VAL A 165 3.05 1.39 10.46
CA VAL A 165 3.60 2.26 11.49
C VAL A 165 5.11 2.14 11.49
N ASN A 166 5.81 3.25 11.37
CA ASN A 166 7.27 3.26 11.33
C ASN A 166 7.92 3.39 12.74
N ASP A 167 7.10 3.54 13.77
CA ASP A 167 7.57 3.71 15.14
C ASP A 167 7.72 2.35 15.83
N PHE A 168 8.92 2.10 16.34
CA PHE A 168 9.26 0.91 17.11
C PHE A 168 9.36 1.27 18.58
N THR A 169 8.91 0.35 19.44
CA THR A 169 9.23 0.44 20.86
C THR A 169 10.69 0.04 21.08
N GLU A 170 11.26 0.45 22.23
CA GLU A 170 12.63 0.06 22.58
C GLU A 170 12.82 -1.47 22.64
N GLU A 171 11.79 -2.16 23.09
CA GLU A 171 11.76 -3.61 23.21
C GLU A 171 11.69 -4.31 21.86
N GLU A 172 10.85 -3.83 20.94
CA GLU A 172 10.81 -4.31 19.56
C GLU A 172 12.15 -4.10 18.85
N SER A 173 12.77 -2.94 19.08
CA SER A 173 14.10 -2.63 18.53
C SER A 173 15.18 -3.59 19.06
N LYS A 174 15.14 -3.95 20.34
CA LYS A 174 16.03 -4.96 20.93
C LYS A 174 15.78 -6.35 20.33
N LEU A 175 14.52 -6.71 20.11
CA LEU A 175 14.16 -7.98 19.49
C LEU A 175 14.71 -8.12 18.07
N LEU A 176 14.70 -7.04 17.29
CA LEU A 176 15.29 -7.01 15.96
C LEU A 176 16.82 -7.09 16.02
N ALA A 177 17.46 -6.44 17.01
CA ALA A 177 18.90 -6.42 17.17
C ALA A 177 19.49 -7.71 17.75
N SER A 178 18.74 -8.42 18.61
CA SER A 178 19.18 -9.66 19.30
C SER A 178 19.11 -10.89 18.41
N ASN A 179 18.65 -10.74 17.21
CA ASN A 179 18.34 -11.78 16.28
C ASN A 179 18.93 -11.50 14.89
#